data_ea22b3d07e301506c8de28f435f55c95
#
_entry.id   ea22b3d07e301506c8de28f435f55c95
#
_cell.length_a   1.000
_cell.length_b   1.000
_cell.length_c   1.000
_cell.angle_alpha   90.00
_cell.angle_beta   90.00
_cell.angle_gamma   90.00
#
_symmetry.space_group_name_H-M   'P 1'
#
loop_
_entity.id
_entity.type
_entity.pdbx_description
1 polymer ?
#
loop_
_entity_poly.entity_id
_entity_poly.type
_entity_poly.pdbx_seq_one_letter_code
_entity_poly.pdbx_strand_id
1 'polypeptide(L)'
;TLKMPCYLPVMQFARSSALRERLYRAYVTRASEFGDPAFDNTELIREILALRQEEARLLGYPNFGELSIVPKMAESGDQVVKFLRDLATKAKPYGERDLADLRAFAAEQLGIPDPQPWDWSYIGEKLKEARYAFSEQEVKQYFTAPKVLAGLFKIVETLFEVEIRKDYAPVWNPSVEFYRIERDGQLVGQFYLDP
;
A
#
# COMPACT_ATOMS: atom_id res chain seq x y z
N THR A 1 12.94 -6.01 10.09
CA THR A 1 12.31 -4.76 9.69
C THR A 1 10.82 -4.93 9.52
N LEU A 2 10.05 -3.87 9.86
CA LEU A 2 8.59 -3.82 9.71
C LEU A 2 8.16 -3.16 8.37
N LYS A 3 9.08 -2.98 7.45
CA LYS A 3 8.73 -2.47 6.10
C LYS A 3 7.85 -3.50 5.38
N MET A 4 6.85 -3.02 4.64
CA MET A 4 5.84 -3.87 3.98
C MET A 4 6.40 -5.04 3.16
N PRO A 5 7.48 -4.88 2.37
CA PRO A 5 8.07 -6.01 1.63
C PRO A 5 8.60 -7.15 2.50
N CYS A 6 8.92 -6.87 3.78
CA CYS A 6 9.37 -7.89 4.75
C CYS A 6 8.22 -8.38 5.63
N TYR A 7 7.34 -7.47 6.05
CA TYR A 7 6.23 -7.74 6.97
C TYR A 7 5.15 -8.60 6.30
N LEU A 8 4.66 -8.18 5.14
CA LEU A 8 3.51 -8.80 4.49
C LEU A 8 3.74 -10.28 4.13
N PRO A 9 4.90 -10.69 3.56
CA PRO A 9 5.15 -12.11 3.30
C PRO A 9 5.14 -13.00 4.55
N VAL A 10 5.61 -12.48 5.69
CA VAL A 10 5.52 -13.25 6.94
C VAL A 10 4.07 -13.42 7.39
N MET A 11 3.26 -12.37 7.30
CA MET A 11 1.84 -12.42 7.64
C MET A 11 1.05 -13.37 6.73
N GLN A 12 1.41 -13.45 5.45
CA GLN A 12 0.73 -14.30 4.46
C GLN A 12 1.18 -15.77 4.51
N PHE A 13 2.47 -16.04 4.75
CA PHE A 13 3.04 -17.37 4.52
C PHE A 13 3.58 -18.08 5.76
N ALA A 14 3.83 -17.37 6.87
CA ALA A 14 4.35 -18.02 8.07
C ALA A 14 3.27 -18.89 8.73
N ARG A 15 3.55 -20.17 8.94
CA ARG A 15 2.63 -21.12 9.61
C ARG A 15 2.48 -20.84 11.10
N SER A 16 3.50 -20.29 11.75
CA SER A 16 3.50 -19.99 13.19
C SER A 16 2.61 -18.79 13.49
N SER A 17 1.47 -18.99 14.14
CA SER A 17 0.57 -17.93 14.61
C SER A 17 1.29 -17.02 15.61
N ALA A 18 2.09 -17.57 16.52
CA ALA A 18 2.88 -16.78 17.48
C ALA A 18 3.89 -15.82 16.81
N LEU A 19 4.47 -16.24 15.66
CA LEU A 19 5.34 -15.34 14.88
C LEU A 19 4.53 -14.21 14.24
N ARG A 20 3.37 -14.52 13.65
CA ARG A 20 2.48 -13.52 13.08
C ARG A 20 1.99 -12.54 14.14
N GLU A 21 1.57 -13.03 15.30
CA GLU A 21 1.16 -12.20 16.43
C GLU A 21 2.25 -11.21 16.84
N ARG A 22 3.48 -11.71 17.06
CA ARG A 22 4.60 -10.85 17.47
C ARG A 22 4.87 -9.74 16.47
N LEU A 23 4.86 -10.04 15.18
CA LEU A 23 5.06 -9.05 14.12
C LEU A 23 3.88 -8.10 13.99
N TYR A 24 2.66 -8.62 14.08
CA TYR A 24 1.45 -7.81 14.07
C TYR A 24 1.46 -6.79 15.19
N ARG A 25 1.70 -7.23 16.44
CA ARG A 25 1.77 -6.31 17.59
C ARG A 25 2.86 -5.26 17.40
N ALA A 26 4.06 -5.65 17.02
CA ALA A 26 5.14 -4.70 16.73
C ALA A 26 4.78 -3.70 15.62
N TYR A 27 4.01 -4.12 14.62
CA TYR A 27 3.59 -3.26 13.52
C TYR A 27 2.50 -2.26 13.94
N VAL A 28 1.45 -2.71 14.64
CA VAL A 28 0.29 -1.88 14.97
C VAL A 28 0.52 -0.95 16.16
N THR A 29 1.49 -1.26 17.03
CA THR A 29 1.83 -0.41 18.19
C THR A 29 3.02 0.51 17.96
N ARG A 30 3.63 0.47 16.78
CA ARG A 30 4.76 1.36 16.49
C ARG A 30 4.36 2.84 16.57
N ALA A 31 5.25 3.64 17.12
CA ALA A 31 5.08 5.09 17.29
C ALA A 31 3.81 5.49 18.05
N SER A 32 3.34 4.63 18.94
CA SER A 32 2.20 4.88 19.83
C SER A 32 2.58 4.65 21.28
N GLU A 33 1.69 5.04 22.20
CA GLU A 33 1.83 4.83 23.65
C GLU A 33 1.92 3.34 24.06
N PHE A 34 1.59 2.41 23.17
CA PHE A 34 1.71 0.96 23.39
C PHE A 34 3.04 0.37 22.89
N GLY A 35 3.91 1.18 22.30
CA GLY A 35 5.21 0.78 21.78
C GLY A 35 6.37 1.23 22.66
N ASP A 36 7.55 1.41 22.05
CA ASP A 36 8.72 1.99 22.72
C ASP A 36 8.48 3.49 22.94
N PRO A 37 8.54 3.98 24.21
CA PRO A 37 8.32 5.40 24.52
C PRO A 37 9.24 6.37 23.77
N ALA A 38 10.44 5.90 23.36
CA ALA A 38 11.38 6.72 22.59
C ALA A 38 10.83 7.10 21.19
N PHE A 39 9.84 6.37 20.70
CA PHE A 39 9.21 6.58 19.38
C PHE A 39 7.74 6.95 19.47
N ASP A 40 7.21 7.23 20.67
CA ASP A 40 5.81 7.62 20.86
C ASP A 40 5.54 8.99 20.21
N ASN A 41 4.62 9.02 19.25
CA ASN A 41 4.22 10.24 18.53
C ASN A 41 2.89 10.82 19.03
N THR A 42 2.34 10.34 20.14
CA THR A 42 1.01 10.75 20.63
C THR A 42 0.93 12.26 20.85
N GLU A 43 1.91 12.86 21.51
CA GLU A 43 1.92 14.31 21.75
C GLU A 43 2.17 15.10 20.46
N LEU A 44 3.04 14.61 19.56
CA LEU A 44 3.27 15.23 18.25
C LEU A 44 2.00 15.26 17.41
N ILE A 45 1.19 14.20 17.47
CA ILE A 45 -0.09 14.13 16.75
C ILE A 45 -1.05 15.20 17.29
N ARG A 46 -1.13 15.38 18.61
CA ARG A 46 -1.96 16.43 19.24
C ARG A 46 -1.53 17.83 18.80
N GLU A 47 -0.24 18.11 18.83
CA GLU A 47 0.33 19.38 18.38
C GLU A 47 0.04 19.65 16.92
N ILE A 48 0.26 18.66 16.03
CA ILE A 48 -0.05 18.77 14.58
C ILE A 48 -1.52 19.09 14.36
N LEU A 49 -2.44 18.43 15.08
CA LEU A 49 -3.87 18.69 14.94
C LEU A 49 -4.24 20.11 15.41
N ALA A 50 -3.64 20.60 16.49
CA ALA A 50 -3.84 21.96 16.96
C ALA A 50 -3.34 23.00 15.95
N LEU A 51 -2.12 22.83 15.44
CA LEU A 51 -1.52 23.71 14.43
C LEU A 51 -2.33 23.72 13.11
N ARG A 52 -2.79 22.58 12.66
CA ARG A 52 -3.67 22.49 11.46
C ARG A 52 -5.00 23.21 11.67
N GLN A 53 -5.57 23.15 12.88
CA GLN A 53 -6.79 23.89 13.19
C GLN A 53 -6.54 25.40 13.21
N GLU A 54 -5.40 25.84 13.72
CA GLU A 54 -4.99 27.26 13.69
C GLU A 54 -4.77 27.73 12.27
N GLU A 55 -4.03 26.99 11.47
CA GLU A 55 -3.82 27.28 10.03
C GLU A 55 -5.13 27.45 9.28
N ALA A 56 -6.08 26.52 9.46
CA ALA A 56 -7.38 26.61 8.81
C ALA A 56 -8.11 27.90 9.19
N ARG A 57 -8.11 28.28 10.46
CA ARG A 57 -8.75 29.52 10.94
C ARG A 57 -8.10 30.78 10.38
N LEU A 58 -6.77 30.81 10.33
CA LEU A 58 -6.02 31.94 9.77
C LEU A 58 -6.34 32.16 8.28
N LEU A 59 -6.60 31.06 7.56
CA LEU A 59 -6.99 31.09 6.15
C LEU A 59 -8.49 31.23 5.92
N GLY A 60 -9.30 31.41 6.98
CA GLY A 60 -10.74 31.65 6.89
C GLY A 60 -11.60 30.38 6.73
N TYR A 61 -11.05 29.18 7.01
CA TYR A 61 -11.77 27.93 6.94
C TYR A 61 -12.18 27.43 8.33
N PRO A 62 -13.33 26.73 8.46
CA PRO A 62 -13.84 26.27 9.75
C PRO A 62 -12.96 25.15 10.36
N ASN A 63 -12.29 24.36 9.52
CA ASN A 63 -11.41 23.28 9.93
C ASN A 63 -10.42 22.90 8.82
N PHE A 64 -9.40 22.12 9.16
CA PHE A 64 -8.38 21.69 8.21
C PHE A 64 -8.92 20.74 7.13
N GLY A 65 -9.99 20.00 7.40
CA GLY A 65 -10.67 19.16 6.40
C GLY A 65 -11.18 19.99 5.23
N GLU A 66 -11.90 21.09 5.53
CA GLU A 66 -12.39 22.03 4.50
C GLU A 66 -11.23 22.71 3.75
N LEU A 67 -10.21 23.17 4.45
CA LEU A 67 -9.01 23.72 3.81
C LEU A 67 -8.34 22.69 2.86
N SER A 68 -8.21 21.46 3.31
CA SER A 68 -7.53 20.38 2.57
C SER A 68 -8.22 20.00 1.26
N ILE A 69 -9.52 20.22 1.12
CA ILE A 69 -10.27 19.88 -0.10
C ILE A 69 -10.30 21.00 -1.14
N VAL A 70 -9.92 22.22 -0.78
CA VAL A 70 -9.96 23.38 -1.71
C VAL A 70 -9.31 23.10 -3.07
N PRO A 71 -8.11 22.50 -3.17
CA PRO A 71 -7.49 22.17 -4.45
C PRO A 71 -7.98 20.84 -5.04
N LYS A 72 -9.01 20.20 -4.48
CA LYS A 72 -9.48 18.86 -4.86
C LYS A 72 -10.85 18.94 -5.53
N MET A 73 -11.35 17.80 -6.00
CA MET A 73 -12.61 17.70 -6.74
C MET A 73 -13.86 17.74 -5.83
N ALA A 74 -13.73 17.47 -4.53
CA ALA A 74 -14.85 17.50 -3.60
C ALA A 74 -15.22 18.94 -3.23
N GLU A 75 -16.51 19.23 -3.15
CA GLU A 75 -17.05 20.56 -2.85
C GLU A 75 -17.10 20.86 -1.34
N SER A 76 -17.21 19.81 -0.49
CA SER A 76 -17.27 19.93 0.96
C SER A 76 -16.83 18.65 1.66
N GLY A 77 -16.42 18.77 2.93
CA GLY A 77 -16.15 17.61 3.78
C GLY A 77 -17.36 16.70 3.93
N ASP A 78 -18.55 17.25 4.03
CA ASP A 78 -19.81 16.50 4.12
C ASP A 78 -20.08 15.67 2.85
N GLN A 79 -19.76 16.18 1.67
CA GLN A 79 -19.85 15.43 0.42
C GLN A 79 -18.94 14.19 0.46
N VAL A 80 -17.69 14.36 0.93
CA VAL A 80 -16.74 13.24 1.08
C VAL A 80 -17.27 12.20 2.07
N VAL A 81 -17.75 12.64 3.24
CA VAL A 81 -18.29 11.73 4.26
C VAL A 81 -19.52 10.98 3.75
N LYS A 82 -20.42 11.65 3.06
CA LYS A 82 -21.60 11.04 2.46
C LYS A 82 -21.20 9.99 1.43
N PHE A 83 -20.29 10.32 0.50
CA PHE A 83 -19.78 9.38 -0.49
C PHE A 83 -19.18 8.13 0.16
N LEU A 84 -18.33 8.28 1.19
CA LEU A 84 -17.73 7.16 1.88
C LEU A 84 -18.75 6.30 2.63
N ARG A 85 -19.76 6.92 3.26
CA ARG A 85 -20.85 6.18 3.93
C ARG A 85 -21.72 5.39 2.95
N ASP A 86 -22.06 5.99 1.82
CA ASP A 86 -22.82 5.33 0.75
C ASP A 86 -22.03 4.13 0.19
N LEU A 87 -20.73 4.31 -0.03
CA LEU A 87 -19.85 3.23 -0.46
C LEU A 87 -19.75 2.12 0.59
N ALA A 88 -19.54 2.48 1.86
CA ALA A 88 -19.47 1.52 2.96
C ALA A 88 -20.76 0.71 3.11
N THR A 89 -21.93 1.36 2.99
CA THR A 89 -23.23 0.68 3.03
C THR A 89 -23.37 -0.36 1.93
N LYS A 90 -22.91 -0.05 0.72
CA LYS A 90 -22.92 -0.99 -0.41
C LYS A 90 -21.89 -2.11 -0.26
N ALA A 91 -20.70 -1.81 0.25
CA ALA A 91 -19.61 -2.79 0.39
C ALA A 91 -19.80 -3.76 1.56
N LYS A 92 -20.43 -3.30 2.66
CA LYS A 92 -20.55 -4.07 3.90
C LYS A 92 -21.14 -5.49 3.72
N PRO A 93 -22.25 -5.71 2.99
CA PRO A 93 -22.82 -7.06 2.82
C PRO A 93 -21.87 -8.03 2.09
N TYR A 94 -21.01 -7.51 1.20
CA TYR A 94 -20.01 -8.32 0.52
C TYR A 94 -18.87 -8.69 1.47
N GLY A 95 -18.37 -7.71 2.24
CA GLY A 95 -17.34 -7.97 3.24
C GLY A 95 -17.78 -8.94 4.34
N GLU A 96 -19.06 -8.91 4.74
CA GLU A 96 -19.63 -9.87 5.69
C GLU A 96 -19.65 -11.30 5.13
N ARG A 97 -19.98 -11.46 3.85
CA ARG A 97 -19.92 -12.77 3.17
C ARG A 97 -18.48 -13.27 3.03
N ASP A 98 -17.57 -12.42 2.60
CA ASP A 98 -16.16 -12.78 2.47
C ASP A 98 -15.57 -13.18 3.83
N LEU A 99 -15.95 -12.48 4.90
CA LEU A 99 -15.53 -12.83 6.26
C LEU A 99 -16.11 -14.16 6.75
N ALA A 100 -17.36 -14.45 6.40
CA ALA A 100 -17.97 -15.74 6.72
C ALA A 100 -17.26 -16.91 6.00
N ASP A 101 -16.94 -16.74 4.72
CA ASP A 101 -16.17 -17.70 3.93
C ASP A 101 -14.77 -17.96 4.53
N LEU A 102 -14.08 -16.89 4.92
CA LEU A 102 -12.75 -16.99 5.55
C LEU A 102 -12.82 -17.74 6.88
N ARG A 103 -13.82 -17.46 7.71
CA ARG A 103 -14.02 -18.15 9.00
C ARG A 103 -14.32 -19.64 8.83
N ALA A 104 -15.22 -19.97 7.91
CA ALA A 104 -15.54 -21.37 7.61
C ALA A 104 -14.29 -22.12 7.12
N PHE A 105 -13.57 -21.56 6.16
CA PHE A 105 -12.32 -22.14 5.66
C PHE A 105 -11.25 -22.29 6.75
N ALA A 106 -11.09 -21.29 7.61
CA ALA A 106 -10.14 -21.33 8.72
C ALA A 106 -10.44 -22.48 9.69
N ALA A 107 -11.69 -22.63 10.08
CA ALA A 107 -12.11 -23.69 11.01
C ALA A 107 -11.98 -25.08 10.38
N GLU A 108 -12.50 -25.27 9.17
CA GLU A 108 -12.63 -26.57 8.52
C GLU A 108 -11.32 -27.09 7.92
N GLN A 109 -10.52 -26.20 7.31
CA GLN A 109 -9.36 -26.59 6.52
C GLN A 109 -8.02 -26.28 7.22
N LEU A 110 -7.98 -25.31 8.11
CA LEU A 110 -6.74 -24.88 8.76
C LEU A 110 -6.70 -25.21 10.25
N GLY A 111 -7.82 -25.67 10.85
CA GLY A 111 -7.90 -25.93 12.28
C GLY A 111 -7.80 -24.67 13.14
N ILE A 112 -8.25 -23.51 12.62
CA ILE A 112 -8.26 -22.21 13.30
C ILE A 112 -9.72 -21.79 13.52
N PRO A 113 -10.38 -22.26 14.61
CA PRO A 113 -11.80 -21.99 14.85
C PRO A 113 -12.08 -20.54 15.30
N ASP A 114 -11.08 -19.86 15.88
CA ASP A 114 -11.18 -18.48 16.35
C ASP A 114 -10.01 -17.64 15.77
N PRO A 115 -10.12 -17.18 14.52
CA PRO A 115 -9.09 -16.39 13.87
C PRO A 115 -8.85 -15.05 14.57
N GLN A 116 -7.59 -14.76 14.86
CA GLN A 116 -7.16 -13.52 15.46
C GLN A 116 -6.76 -12.48 14.39
N PRO A 117 -6.61 -11.19 14.72
CA PRO A 117 -6.26 -10.15 13.75
C PRO A 117 -5.02 -10.46 12.89
N TRP A 118 -4.05 -11.17 13.44
CA TRP A 118 -2.81 -11.56 12.73
C TRP A 118 -2.96 -12.80 11.84
N ASP A 119 -4.11 -13.47 11.86
CA ASP A 119 -4.35 -14.68 11.07
C ASP A 119 -4.99 -14.41 9.71
N TRP A 120 -5.69 -13.28 9.55
CA TRP A 120 -6.50 -13.01 8.36
C TRP A 120 -5.72 -13.01 7.06
N SER A 121 -4.51 -12.43 7.03
CA SER A 121 -3.69 -12.44 5.81
C SER A 121 -3.24 -13.85 5.44
N TYR A 122 -2.92 -14.68 6.42
CA TYR A 122 -2.56 -16.08 6.22
C TYR A 122 -3.75 -16.91 5.71
N ILE A 123 -4.92 -16.77 6.36
CA ILE A 123 -6.15 -17.46 5.96
C ILE A 123 -6.54 -17.07 4.54
N GLY A 124 -6.51 -15.77 4.22
CA GLY A 124 -6.85 -15.27 2.89
C GLY A 124 -5.94 -15.84 1.79
N GLU A 125 -4.62 -15.91 2.04
CA GLU A 125 -3.69 -16.52 1.09
C GLU A 125 -3.97 -18.03 0.92
N LYS A 126 -4.23 -18.76 2.01
CA LYS A 126 -4.57 -20.19 1.93
C LYS A 126 -5.90 -20.46 1.23
N LEU A 127 -6.91 -19.62 1.46
CA LEU A 127 -8.18 -19.72 0.74
C LEU A 127 -7.99 -19.47 -0.77
N LYS A 128 -7.16 -18.47 -1.11
CA LYS A 128 -6.82 -18.16 -2.51
C LYS A 128 -6.08 -19.33 -3.18
N GLU A 129 -5.07 -19.89 -2.52
CA GLU A 129 -4.36 -21.08 -3.00
C GLU A 129 -5.34 -22.25 -3.24
N ALA A 130 -6.27 -22.50 -2.30
CA ALA A 130 -7.25 -23.58 -2.41
C ALA A 130 -8.27 -23.37 -3.54
N ARG A 131 -8.72 -22.12 -3.77
CA ARG A 131 -9.72 -21.79 -4.79
C ARG A 131 -9.16 -21.72 -6.21
N TYR A 132 -7.96 -21.21 -6.37
CA TYR A 132 -7.40 -20.87 -7.67
C TYR A 132 -6.19 -21.72 -8.08
N ALA A 133 -5.73 -22.63 -7.20
CA ALA A 133 -4.64 -23.57 -7.44
C ALA A 133 -3.30 -22.89 -7.87
N PHE A 134 -3.06 -21.65 -7.43
CA PHE A 134 -1.78 -20.97 -7.64
C PHE A 134 -1.38 -20.12 -6.41
N SER A 135 -0.09 -19.86 -6.27
CA SER A 135 0.44 -18.94 -5.26
C SER A 135 1.08 -17.70 -5.90
N GLU A 136 1.05 -16.58 -5.20
CA GLU A 136 1.74 -15.36 -5.68
C GLU A 136 3.25 -15.58 -5.81
N GLN A 137 3.85 -16.44 -5.01
CA GLN A 137 5.28 -16.75 -5.10
C GLN A 137 5.63 -17.45 -6.42
N GLU A 138 4.74 -18.32 -6.91
CA GLU A 138 4.91 -18.95 -8.21
C GLU A 138 4.82 -17.91 -9.33
N VAL A 139 3.82 -17.05 -9.29
CA VAL A 139 3.63 -15.98 -10.29
C VAL A 139 4.79 -14.99 -10.30
N LYS A 140 5.33 -14.61 -9.15
CA LYS A 140 6.49 -13.70 -9.03
C LYS A 140 7.72 -14.16 -9.83
N GLN A 141 7.90 -15.44 -10.05
CA GLN A 141 9.04 -15.96 -10.84
C GLN A 141 9.00 -15.49 -12.30
N TYR A 142 7.81 -15.20 -12.82
CA TYR A 142 7.62 -14.72 -14.19
C TYR A 142 7.77 -13.20 -14.31
N PHE A 143 7.53 -12.45 -13.23
CA PHE A 143 7.52 -10.99 -13.18
C PHE A 143 8.73 -10.44 -12.40
N THR A 144 9.93 -10.80 -12.86
CA THR A 144 11.14 -10.20 -12.28
C THR A 144 11.31 -8.75 -12.72
N ALA A 145 11.87 -7.88 -11.88
CA ALA A 145 12.03 -6.46 -12.19
C ALA A 145 12.70 -6.21 -13.55
N PRO A 146 13.80 -6.90 -13.94
CA PRO A 146 14.40 -6.70 -15.27
C PRO A 146 13.46 -7.06 -16.42
N LYS A 147 12.66 -8.13 -16.30
CA LYS A 147 11.70 -8.52 -17.34
C LYS A 147 10.55 -7.51 -17.46
N VAL A 148 10.04 -7.06 -16.33
CA VAL A 148 8.94 -6.08 -16.30
C VAL A 148 9.38 -4.75 -16.89
N LEU A 149 10.57 -4.26 -16.54
CA LEU A 149 11.13 -3.01 -17.09
C LEU A 149 11.39 -3.11 -18.59
N ALA A 150 12.02 -4.19 -19.03
CA ALA A 150 12.24 -4.41 -20.47
C ALA A 150 10.90 -4.49 -21.24
N GLY A 151 9.88 -5.14 -20.66
CA GLY A 151 8.54 -5.20 -21.24
C GLY A 151 7.86 -3.84 -21.30
N LEU A 152 7.95 -3.04 -20.21
CA LEU A 152 7.41 -1.69 -20.14
C LEU A 152 8.06 -0.79 -21.21
N PHE A 153 9.38 -0.78 -21.29
CA PHE A 153 10.09 0.04 -22.27
C PHE A 153 9.71 -0.35 -23.69
N LYS A 154 9.67 -1.64 -24.01
CA LYS A 154 9.23 -2.12 -25.32
C LYS A 154 7.81 -1.68 -25.68
N ILE A 155 6.87 -1.67 -24.72
CA ILE A 155 5.51 -1.18 -24.95
C ILE A 155 5.53 0.32 -25.26
N VAL A 156 6.23 1.10 -24.45
CA VAL A 156 6.34 2.55 -24.63
C VAL A 156 7.01 2.88 -25.97
N GLU A 157 8.11 2.22 -26.30
CA GLU A 157 8.81 2.37 -27.58
C GLU A 157 7.90 2.08 -28.77
N THR A 158 7.12 0.99 -28.68
CA THR A 158 6.20 0.58 -29.76
C THR A 158 5.02 1.55 -29.91
N LEU A 159 4.42 2.02 -28.80
CA LEU A 159 3.22 2.87 -28.85
C LEU A 159 3.53 4.33 -29.22
N PHE A 160 4.70 4.82 -28.81
CA PHE A 160 5.06 6.22 -28.97
C PHE A 160 6.15 6.45 -30.03
N GLU A 161 6.63 5.40 -30.69
CA GLU A 161 7.69 5.47 -31.71
C GLU A 161 8.93 6.20 -31.17
N VAL A 162 9.39 5.77 -30.00
CA VAL A 162 10.57 6.33 -29.31
C VAL A 162 11.56 5.21 -28.99
N GLU A 163 12.80 5.58 -28.68
CA GLU A 163 13.82 4.69 -28.15
C GLU A 163 14.15 5.11 -26.72
N ILE A 164 14.21 4.16 -25.79
CA ILE A 164 14.60 4.39 -24.40
C ILE A 164 15.99 3.79 -24.18
N ARG A 165 16.95 4.63 -23.84
CA ARG A 165 18.33 4.21 -23.63
C ARG A 165 18.82 4.63 -22.25
N LYS A 166 19.60 3.75 -21.62
CA LYS A 166 20.30 4.10 -20.39
C LYS A 166 21.31 5.21 -20.69
N ASP A 167 21.33 6.20 -19.80
CA ASP A 167 22.22 7.38 -19.90
C ASP A 167 22.86 7.64 -18.54
N TYR A 168 23.66 8.68 -18.41
CA TYR A 168 24.40 9.01 -17.21
C TYR A 168 23.98 10.38 -16.67
N ALA A 169 23.69 10.42 -15.36
CA ALA A 169 23.49 11.65 -14.60
C ALA A 169 23.90 11.42 -13.14
N PRO A 170 24.16 12.48 -12.35
CA PRO A 170 24.37 12.35 -10.92
C PRO A 170 23.16 11.72 -10.25
N VAL A 171 23.36 10.68 -9.42
CA VAL A 171 22.32 9.97 -8.69
C VAL A 171 22.55 10.07 -7.18
N TRP A 172 21.48 10.07 -6.40
CA TRP A 172 21.51 10.14 -4.93
C TRP A 172 21.66 8.78 -4.25
N ASN A 173 21.44 7.69 -4.99
CA ASN A 173 21.62 6.32 -4.52
C ASN A 173 22.14 5.46 -5.68
N PRO A 174 23.07 4.51 -5.43
CA PRO A 174 23.60 3.60 -6.47
C PRO A 174 22.56 2.74 -7.19
N SER A 175 21.37 2.52 -6.58
CA SER A 175 20.26 1.78 -7.20
C SER A 175 19.48 2.58 -8.23
N VAL A 176 19.62 3.91 -8.24
CA VAL A 176 18.92 4.79 -9.17
C VAL A 176 19.56 4.70 -10.54
N GLU A 177 18.75 4.54 -11.55
CA GLU A 177 19.15 4.52 -12.94
C GLU A 177 18.63 5.76 -13.67
N PHE A 178 19.36 6.23 -14.67
CA PHE A 178 18.98 7.36 -15.49
C PHE A 178 18.80 6.94 -16.94
N TYR A 179 17.76 7.45 -17.60
CA TYR A 179 17.39 7.09 -18.96
C TYR A 179 17.10 8.32 -19.79
N ARG A 180 17.37 8.21 -21.09
CA ARG A 180 16.99 9.18 -22.12
C ARG A 180 15.97 8.56 -23.07
N ILE A 181 15.06 9.38 -23.56
CA ILE A 181 14.05 9.04 -24.55
C ILE A 181 14.38 9.80 -25.83
N GLU A 182 14.52 9.11 -26.94
CA GLU A 182 14.86 9.70 -28.23
C GLU A 182 13.76 9.36 -29.27
N ARG A 183 13.53 10.28 -30.19
CA ARG A 183 12.74 10.06 -31.40
C ARG A 183 13.53 10.57 -32.59
N ASP A 184 13.75 9.71 -33.61
CA ASP A 184 14.56 10.04 -34.80
C ASP A 184 15.94 10.60 -34.45
N GLY A 185 16.56 10.08 -33.41
CA GLY A 185 17.86 10.53 -32.88
C GLY A 185 17.85 11.85 -32.12
N GLN A 186 16.67 12.44 -31.89
CA GLN A 186 16.53 13.67 -31.12
C GLN A 186 16.05 13.38 -29.70
N LEU A 187 16.64 14.05 -28.72
CA LEU A 187 16.25 13.93 -27.32
C LEU A 187 14.84 14.49 -27.11
N VAL A 188 13.92 13.65 -26.65
CA VAL A 188 12.53 14.00 -26.32
C VAL A 188 12.34 14.21 -24.83
N GLY A 189 13.01 13.40 -24.00
CA GLY A 189 12.90 13.48 -22.55
C GLY A 189 13.94 12.66 -21.82
N GLN A 190 14.01 12.86 -20.52
CA GLN A 190 14.91 12.14 -19.63
C GLN A 190 14.19 11.85 -18.31
N PHE A 191 14.53 10.74 -17.64
CA PHE A 191 13.93 10.38 -16.36
C PHE A 191 14.87 9.55 -15.50
N TYR A 192 14.66 9.64 -14.19
CA TYR A 192 15.27 8.76 -13.22
C TYR A 192 14.31 7.61 -12.91
N LEU A 193 14.86 6.40 -12.80
CA LEU A 193 14.19 5.22 -12.26
C LEU A 193 14.75 4.95 -10.87
N ASP A 194 13.94 5.15 -9.84
CA ASP A 194 14.28 4.93 -8.43
C ASP A 194 13.44 3.75 -7.92
N PRO A 195 13.98 2.49 -7.91
CA PRO A 195 13.26 1.28 -7.57
C PRO A 195 13.03 1.09 -6.07
#